data_abcf7af946e5238db69f7035544fce7c
#
_entry.id   abcf7af946e5238db69f7035544fce7c
#
_cell.length_a   1.000
_cell.length_b   1.000
_cell.length_c   1.000
_cell.angle_alpha   90.00
_cell.angle_beta   90.00
_cell.angle_gamma   90.00
#
_symmetry.space_group_name_H-M   'P 1'
#
loop_
_entity.id
_entity.type
_entity.pdbx_description
1 polymer ?
#
loop_
_entity_poly.entity_id
_entity_poly.type
_entity_poly.pdbx_seq_one_letter_code
_entity_poly.pdbx_strand_id
1 'polypeptide(L)'
;MKVKMFDKEWNVNSITYKEKRELWQLSLNAFRDDKENQDDYFKLINRVEELSGLTEKEVNSLTMAQVDLLLQQIFTDYMGLEKKDS
;
A
#
# COMPACT_ATOMS: atom_id res chain seq x y z
N MET A 1 5.91 -8.72 -8.12
CA MET A 1 6.73 -7.64 -7.53
C MET A 1 7.12 -8.00 -6.11
N LYS A 2 8.32 -7.63 -5.71
CA LYS A 2 8.77 -7.94 -4.36
C LYS A 2 8.96 -6.67 -3.55
N VAL A 3 8.48 -6.72 -2.32
CA VAL A 3 8.62 -5.61 -1.39
C VAL A 3 9.41 -6.09 -0.20
N LYS A 4 10.42 -5.34 0.20
CA LYS A 4 11.25 -5.72 1.35
C LYS A 4 10.86 -4.91 2.56
N MET A 5 10.55 -5.61 3.63
CA MET A 5 10.19 -4.95 4.89
C MET A 5 10.24 -5.98 6.01
N PHE A 6 10.63 -5.56 7.20
CA PHE A 6 10.68 -6.43 8.38
C PHE A 6 11.59 -7.63 8.15
N ASP A 7 12.74 -7.38 7.50
CA ASP A 7 13.74 -8.42 7.21
C ASP A 7 13.19 -9.57 6.38
N LYS A 8 12.22 -9.28 5.53
CA LYS A 8 11.54 -10.29 4.76
C LYS A 8 11.16 -9.71 3.41
N GLU A 9 11.08 -10.58 2.42
CA GLU A 9 10.56 -10.21 1.11
C GLU A 9 9.11 -10.65 1.02
N TRP A 10 8.28 -9.74 0.56
CA TRP A 10 6.87 -10.01 0.38
C TRP A 10 6.58 -10.04 -1.10
N ASN A 11 6.00 -11.15 -1.58
CA ASN A 11 5.61 -11.25 -2.98
C ASN A 11 4.22 -10.70 -3.15
N VAL A 12 4.09 -9.66 -3.95
CA VAL A 12 2.80 -9.06 -4.19
C VAL A 12 2.54 -9.01 -5.69
N ASN A 13 1.27 -8.96 -6.05
CA ASN A 13 0.88 -8.90 -7.45
C ASN A 13 1.29 -7.57 -8.05
N SER A 14 1.60 -7.60 -9.34
CA SER A 14 1.77 -6.36 -10.09
C SER A 14 0.40 -5.80 -10.41
N ILE A 15 0.31 -4.51 -10.67
CA ILE A 15 -0.96 -3.89 -10.96
C ILE A 15 -0.93 -3.23 -12.32
N THR A 16 -2.12 -3.05 -12.88
CA THR A 16 -2.27 -2.43 -14.19
C THR A 16 -2.23 -0.92 -14.06
N TYR A 17 -2.12 -0.24 -15.20
CA TYR A 17 -2.18 1.21 -15.23
C TYR A 17 -3.49 1.74 -14.64
N LYS A 18 -4.59 1.09 -14.98
CA LYS A 18 -5.89 1.52 -14.44
C LYS A 18 -5.93 1.40 -12.93
N GLU A 19 -5.36 0.33 -12.41
CA GLU A 19 -5.31 0.12 -10.97
C GLU A 19 -4.40 1.17 -10.31
N LYS A 20 -3.30 1.53 -10.96
CA LYS A 20 -2.46 2.61 -10.44
C LYS A 20 -3.23 3.93 -10.37
N ARG A 21 -3.99 4.23 -11.41
CA ARG A 21 -4.77 5.47 -11.42
C ARG A 21 -5.82 5.46 -10.33
N GLU A 22 -6.43 4.31 -10.09
CA GLU A 22 -7.41 4.19 -9.02
C GLU A 22 -6.77 4.49 -7.67
N LEU A 23 -5.61 3.88 -7.42
CA LEU A 23 -4.91 4.12 -6.16
C LEU A 23 -4.48 5.58 -6.02
N TRP A 24 -4.02 6.17 -7.12
CA TRP A 24 -3.64 7.57 -7.10
C TRP A 24 -4.81 8.45 -6.69
N GLN A 25 -5.97 8.19 -7.29
CA GLN A 25 -7.17 8.96 -6.99
C GLN A 25 -7.59 8.78 -5.53
N LEU A 26 -7.52 7.55 -5.03
CA LEU A 26 -7.84 7.30 -3.64
C LEU A 26 -6.89 8.04 -2.71
N SER A 27 -5.62 8.10 -3.08
CA SER A 27 -4.64 8.80 -2.25
C SER A 27 -4.91 10.30 -2.21
N LEU A 28 -5.33 10.87 -3.32
CA LEU A 28 -5.66 12.30 -3.35
C LEU A 28 -6.84 12.60 -2.43
N ASN A 29 -7.82 11.70 -2.40
CA ASN A 29 -8.96 11.88 -1.52
C ASN A 29 -8.56 11.74 -0.04
N ALA A 30 -7.65 10.81 0.23
CA ALA A 30 -7.25 10.53 1.60
C ALA A 30 -6.48 11.68 2.23
N PHE A 31 -5.74 12.44 1.42
CA PHE A 31 -4.88 13.49 1.95
C PHE A 31 -5.29 14.87 1.45
N ARG A 32 -6.57 15.04 1.17
CA ARG A 32 -7.07 16.31 0.67
C ARG A 32 -7.01 17.38 1.74
N ASP A 33 -6.66 18.59 1.31
CA ASP A 33 -6.68 19.77 2.17
C ASP A 33 -5.77 19.65 3.38
N ASP A 34 -4.68 18.93 3.21
CA ASP A 34 -3.71 18.73 4.28
C ASP A 34 -4.31 18.09 5.51
N LYS A 35 -5.47 17.49 5.35
CA LYS A 35 -6.08 16.75 6.44
C LYS A 35 -6.20 15.31 6.05
N GLU A 36 -5.82 14.45 6.97
CA GLU A 36 -6.00 13.04 6.76
C GLU A 36 -7.47 12.70 6.92
N ASN A 37 -8.07 12.13 5.90
CA ASN A 37 -9.43 11.67 5.96
C ASN A 37 -9.39 10.18 6.24
N GLN A 38 -9.75 9.78 7.46
CA GLN A 38 -9.61 8.41 7.89
C GLN A 38 -10.38 7.42 7.02
N ASP A 39 -11.61 7.74 6.67
CA ASP A 39 -12.40 6.83 5.85
C ASP A 39 -11.77 6.61 4.49
N ASP A 40 -11.30 7.68 3.87
CA ASP A 40 -10.68 7.58 2.57
C ASP A 40 -9.31 6.90 2.67
N TYR A 41 -8.60 7.13 3.77
CA TYR A 41 -7.33 6.46 3.99
C TYR A 41 -7.54 4.95 4.05
N PHE A 42 -8.55 4.50 4.78
CA PHE A 42 -8.81 3.07 4.87
C PHE A 42 -9.28 2.48 3.54
N LYS A 43 -10.02 3.26 2.75
CA LYS A 43 -10.37 2.80 1.41
C LYS A 43 -9.13 2.56 0.58
N LEU A 44 -8.17 3.47 0.65
CA LEU A 44 -6.92 3.32 -0.07
C LEU A 44 -6.17 2.07 0.39
N ILE A 45 -5.99 1.94 1.69
CA ILE A 45 -5.21 0.83 2.23
C ILE A 45 -5.87 -0.51 1.94
N ASN A 46 -7.20 -0.58 2.10
CA ASN A 46 -7.91 -1.81 1.80
C ASN A 46 -7.78 -2.20 0.33
N ARG A 47 -7.80 -1.21 -0.55
CA ARG A 47 -7.64 -1.50 -1.96
C ARG A 47 -6.22 -1.98 -2.28
N VAL A 48 -5.23 -1.39 -1.63
CA VAL A 48 -3.86 -1.85 -1.78
C VAL A 48 -3.74 -3.31 -1.36
N GLU A 49 -4.36 -3.66 -0.25
CA GLU A 49 -4.33 -5.03 0.23
C GLU A 49 -4.96 -5.98 -0.78
N GLU A 50 -6.12 -5.62 -1.32
CA GLU A 50 -6.79 -6.46 -2.32
C GLU A 50 -5.93 -6.65 -3.55
N LEU A 51 -5.37 -5.57 -4.05
CA LEU A 51 -4.59 -5.63 -5.28
C LEU A 51 -3.29 -6.40 -5.08
N SER A 52 -2.71 -6.31 -3.89
CA SER A 52 -1.44 -6.98 -3.61
C SER A 52 -1.56 -8.49 -3.59
N GLY A 53 -2.74 -8.99 -3.28
CA GLY A 53 -2.94 -10.43 -3.16
C GLY A 53 -2.43 -11.04 -1.87
N LEU A 54 -2.06 -10.21 -0.90
CA LEU A 54 -1.62 -10.73 0.39
C LEU A 54 -2.79 -11.39 1.11
N THR A 55 -2.52 -12.53 1.71
CA THR A 55 -3.55 -13.26 2.44
C THR A 55 -3.43 -12.97 3.91
N GLU A 56 -4.53 -13.20 4.62
CA GLU A 56 -4.56 -13.03 6.06
C GLU A 56 -3.48 -13.87 6.72
N LYS A 57 -3.27 -15.07 6.19
CA LYS A 57 -2.30 -15.97 6.74
C LYS A 57 -0.88 -15.40 6.66
N GLU A 58 -0.58 -14.71 5.57
CA GLU A 58 0.76 -14.14 5.39
C GLU A 58 1.05 -13.02 6.37
N VAL A 59 0.04 -12.22 6.69
CA VAL A 59 0.24 -11.07 7.58
C VAL A 59 -0.13 -11.37 9.02
N ASN A 60 -0.52 -12.61 9.30
CA ASN A 60 -1.02 -12.96 10.62
C ASN A 60 0.03 -12.81 11.73
N SER A 61 1.30 -12.87 11.37
CA SER A 61 2.38 -12.72 12.35
C SER A 61 2.70 -11.26 12.66
N LEU A 62 2.10 -10.33 11.93
CA LEU A 62 2.38 -8.91 12.10
C LEU A 62 1.34 -8.27 13.01
N THR A 63 1.74 -7.20 13.68
CA THR A 63 0.77 -6.38 14.40
C THR A 63 0.01 -5.54 13.38
N MET A 64 -1.12 -4.97 13.81
CA MET A 64 -1.89 -4.11 12.91
C MET A 64 -1.07 -2.93 12.42
N ALA A 65 -0.25 -2.36 13.31
CA ALA A 65 0.60 -1.25 12.89
C ALA A 65 1.60 -1.69 11.84
N GLN A 66 2.14 -2.89 11.96
CA GLN A 66 3.08 -3.40 10.97
C GLN A 66 2.39 -3.68 9.64
N VAL A 67 1.16 -4.22 9.69
CA VAL A 67 0.41 -4.45 8.45
C VAL A 67 0.17 -3.12 7.74
N ASP A 68 -0.20 -2.10 8.50
CA ASP A 68 -0.44 -0.79 7.91
C ASP A 68 0.82 -0.24 7.25
N LEU A 69 1.96 -0.36 7.92
CA LEU A 69 3.22 0.09 7.35
C LEU A 69 3.57 -0.69 6.09
N LEU A 70 3.33 -1.99 6.10
CA LEU A 70 3.60 -2.82 4.92
C LEU A 70 2.74 -2.37 3.74
N LEU A 71 1.46 -2.12 3.98
CA LEU A 71 0.57 -1.68 2.91
C LEU A 71 0.97 -0.30 2.39
N GLN A 72 1.43 0.58 3.26
CA GLN A 72 1.94 1.88 2.84
C GLN A 72 3.17 1.70 1.94
N GLN A 73 4.05 0.80 2.30
CA GLN A 73 5.24 0.55 1.49
C GLN A 73 4.86 -0.03 0.14
N ILE A 74 3.90 -0.96 0.12
CA ILE A 74 3.44 -1.52 -1.13
C ILE A 74 2.84 -0.42 -2.02
N PHE A 75 2.05 0.46 -1.45
CA PHE A 75 1.50 1.58 -2.19
C PHE A 75 2.62 2.43 -2.79
N THR A 76 3.61 2.75 -1.98
CA THR A 76 4.74 3.55 -2.43
C THR A 76 5.44 2.89 -3.61
N ASP A 77 5.65 1.59 -3.52
CA ASP A 77 6.33 0.85 -4.58
C ASP A 77 5.46 0.79 -5.85
N TYR A 78 4.15 0.60 -5.69
CA TYR A 78 3.24 0.60 -6.83
C TYR A 78 3.27 1.93 -7.56
N MET A 79 3.35 3.02 -6.82
CA MET A 79 3.32 4.35 -7.43
C MET A 79 4.68 4.81 -7.92
N GLY A 80 5.72 4.05 -7.60
CA GLY A 80 7.06 4.45 -7.96
C GLY A 80 7.54 5.64 -7.18
N LEU A 81 7.05 5.81 -5.97
CA LEU A 81 7.40 6.95 -5.13
C LEU A 81 8.57 6.66 -4.20
N GLU A 82 9.25 5.56 -4.43
CA GLU A 82 10.31 5.21 -3.51
C GLU A 82 11.38 6.26 -3.52
N LYS A 83 12.00 6.41 -2.38
CA LYS A 83 13.03 7.40 -2.23
C LYS A 83 14.23 7.04 -3.01
N LYS A 84 14.70 7.98 -3.74
CA LYS A 84 15.93 7.77 -4.41
C LYS A 84 17.02 8.23 -3.52
N ASP A 85 17.95 7.37 -3.31
CA ASP A 85 19.06 7.75 -2.51
C ASP A 85 20.13 8.38 -3.31
N SER A 86 19.85 8.79 -4.40
CA SER A 86 20.85 9.36 -5.26
C SER A 86 21.33 10.69 -4.78
#